data_affb0d4909ce248966cb09f7695fb417
#
_entry.id   affb0d4909ce248966cb09f7695fb417
#
_cell.length_a   1.000
_cell.length_b   1.000
_cell.length_c   1.000
_cell.angle_alpha   90.00
_cell.angle_beta   90.00
_cell.angle_gamma   90.00
#
_symmetry.space_group_name_H-M   'P 1'
#
loop_
_entity.id
_entity.type
_entity.pdbx_description
1 polymer ?
#
loop_
_entity_poly.entity_id
_entity_poly.type
_entity_poly.pdbx_seq_one_letter_code
_entity_poly.pdbx_strand_id
1 'polypeptide(L)'
;MAHGGGGELTNRLVAERIVSRLGRPAGPLTDGAVLGELCANWADAKGNGAAAGRQPLVLTTDSYVVTPIEFPGGDIGRLAVAGTVNDLAVMGARPLAISLGLILEEGLTVDSLDRIIASIAATSEQAGAPVVTGDTKVIERRGDPPGMFINTAGVGVRHPRAQLGLDRVEAGDAILINGGLAEHGLAGLSRRTGFGFETTLRSDVMPLWEMTRRLLECGASVRFMRDATRGGLAGVLADICDATGLSIEIDERRLPISPAARGAAEMLGLDPLAVANEGKLVCVVAATDAPRALAALRAGPEGAHAVVIGRVQRAAPPLVELVTVGGGRRIVQRPYGEDLPRIC
;
A
#
# COMPACT_ATOMS: atom_id res chain seq x y z
N MET A 1 -13.32 -9.69 -14.58
CA MET A 1 -11.97 -9.10 -14.40
C MET A 1 -12.04 -7.71 -13.78
N ALA A 2 -13.01 -6.86 -14.10
CA ALA A 2 -13.19 -5.53 -13.52
C ALA A 2 -13.21 -5.46 -11.96
N HIS A 3 -13.60 -6.54 -11.29
CA HIS A 3 -13.62 -6.65 -9.82
C HIS A 3 -12.25 -6.91 -9.18
N GLY A 4 -11.17 -7.02 -9.94
CA GLY A 4 -9.81 -7.27 -9.43
C GLY A 4 -8.91 -6.04 -9.35
N GLY A 5 -9.37 -4.88 -9.82
CA GLY A 5 -8.56 -3.68 -9.98
C GLY A 5 -8.39 -2.80 -8.73
N GLY A 6 -8.90 -3.22 -7.55
CA GLY A 6 -8.82 -2.42 -6.32
C GLY A 6 -9.72 -1.18 -6.28
N GLY A 7 -10.56 -0.96 -7.31
CA GLY A 7 -11.49 0.16 -7.39
C GLY A 7 -12.86 -0.12 -6.75
N GLU A 8 -13.85 0.70 -7.08
CA GLU A 8 -15.22 0.62 -6.54
C GLU A 8 -15.87 -0.76 -6.67
N LEU A 9 -15.69 -1.43 -7.82
CA LEU A 9 -16.25 -2.78 -8.04
C LEU A 9 -15.63 -3.83 -7.12
N THR A 10 -14.34 -3.74 -6.82
CA THR A 10 -13.67 -4.63 -5.85
C THR A 10 -14.21 -4.39 -4.45
N ASN A 11 -14.31 -3.14 -4.03
CA ASN A 11 -14.81 -2.77 -2.70
C ASN A 11 -16.24 -3.27 -2.49
N ARG A 12 -17.11 -3.12 -3.48
CA ARG A 12 -18.49 -3.65 -3.42
C ARG A 12 -18.51 -5.18 -3.37
N LEU A 13 -17.74 -5.87 -4.18
CA LEU A 13 -17.63 -7.33 -4.15
C LEU A 13 -17.21 -7.82 -2.76
N VAL A 14 -16.17 -7.23 -2.19
CA VAL A 14 -15.65 -7.60 -0.87
C VAL A 14 -16.70 -7.32 0.21
N ALA A 15 -17.27 -6.12 0.25
CA ALA A 15 -18.25 -5.73 1.26
C ALA A 15 -19.54 -6.59 1.18
N GLU A 16 -20.14 -6.70 -0.01
CA GLU A 16 -21.46 -7.32 -0.18
C GLU A 16 -21.43 -8.84 -0.21
N ARG A 17 -20.33 -9.46 -0.66
CA ARG A 17 -20.26 -10.91 -0.89
C ARG A 17 -19.38 -11.65 0.09
N ILE A 18 -18.31 -11.02 0.60
CA ILE A 18 -17.34 -11.66 1.47
C ILE A 18 -17.57 -11.23 2.93
N VAL A 19 -17.36 -9.95 3.23
CA VAL A 19 -17.43 -9.43 4.61
C VAL A 19 -18.80 -9.64 5.22
N SER A 20 -19.87 -9.41 4.46
CA SER A 20 -21.26 -9.62 4.91
C SER A 20 -21.54 -11.05 5.39
N ARG A 21 -20.81 -12.05 4.88
CA ARG A 21 -20.96 -13.47 5.25
C ARG A 21 -20.02 -13.92 6.35
N LEU A 22 -18.89 -13.23 6.52
CA LEU A 22 -17.90 -13.57 7.54
C LEU A 22 -18.21 -12.98 8.91
N GLY A 23 -19.29 -12.19 9.04
CA GLY A 23 -19.75 -11.63 10.31
C GLY A 23 -18.82 -10.57 10.90
N ARG A 24 -17.99 -9.92 10.09
CA ARG A 24 -17.17 -8.80 10.58
C ARG A 24 -18.04 -7.58 10.86
N PRO A 25 -17.71 -6.77 11.89
CA PRO A 25 -18.37 -5.49 12.13
C PRO A 25 -18.32 -4.60 10.88
N ALA A 26 -19.40 -3.86 10.62
CA ALA A 26 -19.42 -2.85 9.56
C ALA A 26 -18.41 -1.76 9.88
N GLY A 27 -17.53 -1.44 8.92
CA GLY A 27 -16.53 -0.39 9.05
C GLY A 27 -15.62 -0.36 7.81
N PRO A 28 -14.83 0.70 7.63
CA PRO A 28 -13.87 0.76 6.54
C PRO A 28 -12.85 -0.38 6.67
N LEU A 29 -12.52 -1.00 5.53
CA LEU A 29 -11.47 -2.01 5.48
C LEU A 29 -10.12 -1.33 5.69
N THR A 30 -9.28 -1.96 6.51
CA THR A 30 -7.91 -1.54 6.81
C THR A 30 -6.91 -2.53 6.24
N ASP A 31 -5.66 -2.11 6.07
CA ASP A 31 -4.59 -2.92 5.48
C ASP A 31 -4.15 -4.09 6.39
N GLY A 32 -4.59 -4.10 7.64
CA GLY A 32 -4.35 -5.21 8.58
C GLY A 32 -5.37 -5.24 9.71
N ALA A 33 -5.48 -6.37 10.38
CA ALA A 33 -6.35 -6.57 11.52
C ALA A 33 -5.57 -6.45 12.85
N VAL A 34 -6.04 -5.57 13.77
CA VAL A 34 -5.50 -5.48 15.13
C VAL A 34 -6.17 -6.55 15.99
N LEU A 35 -5.37 -7.45 16.57
CA LEU A 35 -5.85 -8.61 17.33
C LEU A 35 -5.94 -8.34 18.86
N GLY A 36 -6.00 -7.08 19.27
CA GLY A 36 -5.97 -6.69 20.70
C GLY A 36 -7.06 -7.32 21.54
N GLU A 37 -8.31 -7.28 21.07
CA GLU A 37 -9.46 -7.85 21.79
C GLU A 37 -9.40 -9.38 21.86
N LEU A 38 -8.98 -10.06 20.80
CA LEU A 38 -8.82 -11.51 20.79
C LEU A 38 -7.73 -11.96 21.75
N CYS A 39 -6.64 -11.20 21.84
CA CYS A 39 -5.55 -11.48 22.78
C CYS A 39 -5.97 -11.20 24.24
N ALA A 40 -6.77 -10.17 24.50
CA ALA A 40 -7.29 -9.84 25.81
C ALA A 40 -8.21 -10.97 26.34
N ASN A 41 -9.21 -11.37 25.55
CA ASN A 41 -10.14 -12.43 25.91
C ASN A 41 -9.44 -13.77 26.21
N TRP A 42 -8.37 -14.10 25.50
CA TRP A 42 -7.59 -15.30 25.77
C TRP A 42 -6.77 -15.23 27.06
N ALA A 43 -6.24 -14.06 27.40
CA ALA A 43 -5.52 -13.84 28.65
C ALA A 43 -6.45 -13.94 29.88
N ASP A 44 -7.64 -13.36 29.79
CA ASP A 44 -8.66 -13.38 30.86
C ASP A 44 -9.20 -14.80 31.13
N ALA A 45 -9.39 -15.60 30.07
CA ALA A 45 -9.85 -16.98 30.17
C ALA A 45 -8.88 -17.90 30.95
N LYS A 46 -7.61 -17.52 31.13
CA LYS A 46 -6.60 -18.26 31.89
C LYS A 46 -6.31 -17.69 33.28
N GLY A 47 -7.04 -16.68 33.73
CA GLY A 47 -6.89 -16.08 35.07
C GLY A 47 -5.57 -15.37 35.35
N ASN A 48 -4.77 -15.14 34.31
CA ASN A 48 -3.52 -14.41 34.44
C ASN A 48 -3.82 -12.91 34.27
N GLY A 49 -4.13 -12.25 35.34
CA GLY A 49 -4.48 -10.84 35.39
C GLY A 49 -3.49 -9.95 34.66
N ALA A 50 -4.06 -8.90 34.05
CA ALA A 50 -3.46 -7.70 33.49
C ALA A 50 -2.55 -7.89 32.27
N ALA A 51 -3.15 -7.79 31.10
CA ALA A 51 -2.47 -7.42 29.85
C ALA A 51 -2.00 -5.95 29.85
N ALA A 52 -1.80 -5.35 31.02
CA ALA A 52 -1.27 -4.00 31.12
C ALA A 52 0.18 -3.97 30.61
N GLY A 53 0.37 -3.42 29.40
CA GLY A 53 1.68 -3.24 28.76
C GLY A 53 1.97 -4.13 27.54
N ARG A 54 1.11 -5.08 27.18
CA ARG A 54 1.29 -5.87 25.94
C ARG A 54 0.79 -5.07 24.73
N GLN A 55 1.66 -4.86 23.77
CA GLN A 55 1.28 -4.21 22.53
C GLN A 55 0.43 -5.18 21.67
N PRO A 56 -0.65 -4.69 21.04
CA PRO A 56 -1.49 -5.51 20.18
C PRO A 56 -0.70 -6.10 19.00
N LEU A 57 -1.05 -7.33 18.62
CA LEU A 57 -0.60 -7.91 17.36
C LEU A 57 -1.41 -7.35 16.20
N VAL A 58 -0.77 -7.24 15.06
CA VAL A 58 -1.39 -6.90 13.78
C VAL A 58 -1.13 -8.06 12.82
N LEU A 59 -2.15 -8.47 12.10
CA LEU A 59 -2.10 -9.52 11.07
C LEU A 59 -2.58 -8.96 9.75
N THR A 60 -1.88 -9.29 8.67
CA THR A 60 -2.32 -9.06 7.30
C THR A 60 -2.07 -10.28 6.44
N THR A 61 -2.70 -10.33 5.27
CA THR A 61 -2.44 -11.33 4.22
C THR A 61 -2.69 -10.71 2.86
N ASP A 62 -1.83 -11.06 1.90
CA ASP A 62 -1.97 -10.58 0.53
C ASP A 62 -1.59 -11.64 -0.48
N SER A 63 -2.08 -11.49 -1.72
CA SER A 63 -1.86 -12.43 -2.81
C SER A 63 -1.37 -11.68 -4.05
N TYR A 64 -0.22 -12.09 -4.56
CA TYR A 64 0.48 -11.43 -5.65
C TYR A 64 0.33 -12.21 -6.94
N VAL A 65 -0.22 -11.52 -7.94
CA VAL A 65 -0.51 -12.04 -9.29
C VAL A 65 -0.03 -11.01 -10.30
N VAL A 66 1.26 -11.00 -10.59
CA VAL A 66 1.87 -10.04 -11.51
C VAL A 66 2.43 -10.73 -12.74
N THR A 67 2.28 -10.11 -13.91
CA THR A 67 2.83 -10.58 -15.18
C THR A 67 3.41 -9.40 -15.95
N PRO A 68 4.71 -9.48 -16.34
CA PRO A 68 5.68 -10.56 -16.06
C PRO A 68 6.09 -10.59 -14.57
N ILE A 69 6.58 -11.76 -14.11
CA ILE A 69 7.02 -11.93 -12.71
C ILE A 69 8.31 -11.15 -12.37
N GLU A 70 9.06 -10.73 -13.37
CA GLU A 70 10.22 -9.84 -13.27
C GLU A 70 9.94 -8.55 -14.05
N PHE A 71 10.15 -7.39 -13.43
CA PHE A 71 9.87 -6.09 -14.01
C PHE A 71 10.97 -5.07 -13.67
N PRO A 72 11.07 -3.93 -14.35
CA PRO A 72 12.08 -2.93 -14.03
C PRO A 72 11.98 -2.46 -12.58
N GLY A 73 13.03 -2.69 -11.80
CA GLY A 73 13.09 -2.29 -10.40
C GLY A 73 12.72 -3.35 -9.38
N GLY A 74 12.23 -4.52 -9.81
CA GLY A 74 11.88 -5.61 -8.89
C GLY A 74 11.35 -6.86 -9.57
N ASP A 75 10.75 -7.70 -8.77
CA ASP A 75 10.12 -8.94 -9.16
C ASP A 75 8.99 -9.29 -8.18
N ILE A 76 8.23 -10.33 -8.49
CA ILE A 76 7.10 -10.78 -7.67
C ILE A 76 7.51 -11.16 -6.23
N GLY A 77 8.75 -11.63 -6.03
CA GLY A 77 9.27 -12.01 -4.70
C GLY A 77 9.52 -10.78 -3.83
N ARG A 78 10.20 -9.76 -4.38
CA ARG A 78 10.40 -8.47 -3.72
C ARG A 78 9.05 -7.81 -3.41
N LEU A 79 8.13 -7.85 -4.37
CA LEU A 79 6.80 -7.30 -4.23
C LEU A 79 6.03 -7.96 -3.09
N ALA A 80 6.04 -9.30 -3.02
CA ALA A 80 5.31 -10.05 -2.02
C ALA A 80 5.78 -9.77 -0.58
N VAL A 81 7.08 -9.65 -0.37
CA VAL A 81 7.62 -9.31 0.95
C VAL A 81 7.35 -7.84 1.29
N ALA A 82 7.65 -6.93 0.37
CA ALA A 82 7.49 -5.50 0.61
C ALA A 82 6.03 -5.11 0.87
N GLY A 83 5.07 -5.58 0.05
CA GLY A 83 3.66 -5.25 0.21
C GLY A 83 3.11 -5.71 1.56
N THR A 84 3.34 -6.99 1.93
CA THR A 84 2.89 -7.50 3.24
C THR A 84 3.53 -6.76 4.42
N VAL A 85 4.81 -6.41 4.32
CA VAL A 85 5.48 -5.59 5.36
C VAL A 85 4.92 -4.18 5.40
N ASN A 86 4.56 -3.61 4.25
CA ASN A 86 4.02 -2.26 4.14
C ASN A 86 2.63 -2.16 4.77
N ASP A 87 1.77 -3.16 4.59
CA ASP A 87 0.49 -3.26 5.30
C ASP A 87 0.68 -3.17 6.83
N LEU A 88 1.62 -3.95 7.36
CA LEU A 88 1.95 -3.89 8.80
C LEU A 88 2.49 -2.51 9.19
N ALA A 89 3.36 -1.95 8.35
CA ALA A 89 4.00 -0.66 8.59
C ALA A 89 2.99 0.49 8.64
N VAL A 90 2.02 0.53 7.73
CA VAL A 90 0.98 1.59 7.70
C VAL A 90 -0.04 1.42 8.83
N MET A 91 -0.21 0.20 9.37
CA MET A 91 -0.93 -0.05 10.61
C MET A 91 -0.12 0.33 11.87
N GLY A 92 1.09 0.85 11.69
CA GLY A 92 2.00 1.23 12.75
C GLY A 92 2.58 0.04 13.50
N ALA A 93 2.72 -1.12 12.84
CA ALA A 93 3.23 -2.34 13.46
C ALA A 93 4.61 -2.70 12.92
N ARG A 94 5.53 -3.02 13.86
CA ARG A 94 6.83 -3.59 13.51
C ARG A 94 6.64 -5.03 13.01
N PRO A 95 7.03 -5.35 11.78
CA PRO A 95 6.97 -6.71 11.28
C PRO A 95 7.81 -7.66 12.14
N LEU A 96 7.30 -8.87 12.37
CA LEU A 96 7.99 -9.92 13.13
C LEU A 96 8.33 -11.12 12.28
N ALA A 97 7.41 -11.55 11.44
CA ALA A 97 7.53 -12.74 10.62
C ALA A 97 6.53 -12.73 9.47
N ILE A 98 6.86 -13.51 8.42
CA ILE A 98 6.03 -13.70 7.23
C ILE A 98 5.88 -15.20 6.98
N SER A 99 4.70 -15.65 6.55
CA SER A 99 4.50 -16.94 5.88
C SER A 99 4.60 -16.77 4.35
N LEU A 100 5.01 -17.83 3.64
CA LEU A 100 5.20 -17.82 2.19
C LEU A 100 4.48 -19.01 1.53
N GLY A 101 3.42 -18.75 0.80
CA GLY A 101 2.75 -19.73 -0.06
C GLY A 101 3.16 -19.51 -1.52
N LEU A 102 3.67 -20.54 -2.17
CA LEU A 102 4.07 -20.52 -3.58
C LEU A 102 3.15 -21.40 -4.42
N ILE A 103 2.61 -20.88 -5.51
CA ILE A 103 1.90 -21.63 -6.52
C ILE A 103 2.66 -21.46 -7.84
N LEU A 104 3.32 -22.50 -8.30
CA LEU A 104 4.21 -22.50 -9.46
C LEU A 104 3.50 -23.14 -10.66
N GLU A 105 3.62 -22.56 -11.84
CA GLU A 105 3.14 -23.18 -13.06
C GLU A 105 4.21 -24.14 -13.61
N GLU A 106 3.77 -25.28 -14.15
CA GLU A 106 4.65 -26.22 -14.87
C GLU A 106 5.39 -25.52 -16.00
N GLY A 107 6.71 -25.78 -16.09
CA GLY A 107 7.59 -25.14 -17.07
C GLY A 107 8.28 -23.87 -16.57
N LEU A 108 7.97 -23.38 -15.36
CA LEU A 108 8.80 -22.37 -14.70
C LEU A 108 10.21 -22.95 -14.47
N THR A 109 11.23 -22.24 -14.94
CA THR A 109 12.62 -22.72 -14.80
C THR A 109 13.11 -22.61 -13.35
N VAL A 110 13.98 -23.55 -12.95
CA VAL A 110 14.63 -23.52 -11.62
C VAL A 110 15.42 -22.21 -11.45
N ASP A 111 16.10 -21.75 -12.50
CA ASP A 111 16.87 -20.49 -12.47
C ASP A 111 15.96 -19.29 -12.16
N SER A 112 14.75 -19.24 -12.71
CA SER A 112 13.79 -18.18 -12.40
C SER A 112 13.29 -18.27 -10.95
N LEU A 113 12.99 -19.49 -10.51
CA LEU A 113 12.62 -19.72 -9.11
C LEU A 113 13.74 -19.27 -8.16
N ASP A 114 14.99 -19.66 -8.43
CA ASP A 114 16.14 -19.30 -7.59
C ASP A 114 16.33 -17.79 -7.50
N ARG A 115 16.17 -17.04 -8.60
CA ARG A 115 16.23 -15.57 -8.57
C ARG A 115 15.14 -14.98 -7.71
N ILE A 116 13.92 -15.45 -7.83
CA ILE A 116 12.79 -14.95 -7.03
C ILE A 116 12.98 -15.29 -5.55
N ILE A 117 13.42 -16.49 -5.21
CA ILE A 117 13.71 -16.86 -3.81
C ILE A 117 14.85 -16.03 -3.24
N ALA A 118 15.90 -15.75 -4.01
CA ALA A 118 16.98 -14.87 -3.58
C ALA A 118 16.46 -13.43 -3.32
N SER A 119 15.55 -12.92 -4.16
CA SER A 119 14.91 -11.63 -3.99
C SER A 119 14.03 -11.59 -2.74
N ILE A 120 13.24 -12.64 -2.47
CA ILE A 120 12.47 -12.80 -1.23
C ILE A 120 13.40 -12.74 -0.01
N ALA A 121 14.48 -13.50 -0.02
CA ALA A 121 15.43 -13.55 1.09
C ALA A 121 16.05 -12.17 1.37
N ALA A 122 16.55 -11.50 0.34
CA ALA A 122 17.15 -10.16 0.45
C ALA A 122 16.17 -9.11 0.96
N THR A 123 14.92 -9.14 0.47
CA THR A 123 13.89 -8.18 0.89
C THR A 123 13.41 -8.46 2.32
N SER A 124 13.30 -9.74 2.69
CA SER A 124 12.98 -10.19 4.06
C SER A 124 14.04 -9.73 5.06
N GLU A 125 15.32 -9.85 4.71
CA GLU A 125 16.44 -9.33 5.52
C GLU A 125 16.36 -7.81 5.64
N GLN A 126 16.17 -7.10 4.53
CA GLN A 126 16.02 -5.63 4.52
C GLN A 126 14.84 -5.16 5.40
N ALA A 127 13.73 -5.90 5.38
CA ALA A 127 12.54 -5.60 6.16
C ALA A 127 12.64 -6.01 7.64
N GLY A 128 13.64 -6.81 8.02
CA GLY A 128 13.75 -7.41 9.35
C GLY A 128 12.58 -8.35 9.68
N ALA A 129 11.99 -8.98 8.67
CA ALA A 129 10.81 -9.85 8.78
C ALA A 129 11.10 -11.21 8.14
N PRO A 130 11.65 -12.19 8.90
CA PRO A 130 12.02 -13.49 8.34
C PRO A 130 10.80 -14.28 7.87
N VAL A 131 10.97 -15.02 6.77
CA VAL A 131 10.03 -16.06 6.35
C VAL A 131 10.22 -17.27 7.27
N VAL A 132 9.19 -17.62 8.04
CA VAL A 132 9.28 -18.63 9.11
C VAL A 132 8.52 -19.92 8.78
N THR A 133 7.63 -19.89 7.81
CA THR A 133 6.84 -21.05 7.37
C THR A 133 6.35 -20.82 5.94
N GLY A 134 5.96 -21.90 5.27
CA GLY A 134 5.42 -21.78 3.92
C GLY A 134 4.86 -23.10 3.40
N ASP A 135 4.28 -23.02 2.20
CA ASP A 135 3.81 -24.18 1.42
C ASP A 135 4.11 -23.96 -0.06
N THR A 136 4.25 -25.03 -0.84
CA THR A 136 4.49 -24.94 -2.27
C THR A 136 3.59 -25.92 -3.01
N LYS A 137 2.92 -25.43 -4.05
CA LYS A 137 2.14 -26.24 -4.99
C LYS A 137 2.60 -26.00 -6.42
N VAL A 138 2.55 -27.05 -7.23
CA VAL A 138 2.74 -26.95 -8.67
C VAL A 138 1.41 -27.20 -9.35
N ILE A 139 1.07 -26.36 -10.31
CA ILE A 139 -0.17 -26.43 -11.09
C ILE A 139 0.14 -26.54 -12.58
N GLU A 140 -0.83 -27.01 -13.35
CA GLU A 140 -0.76 -27.01 -14.81
C GLU A 140 -0.48 -25.59 -15.34
N ARG A 141 0.33 -25.54 -16.39
CA ARG A 141 0.66 -24.29 -17.08
C ARG A 141 -0.60 -23.59 -17.62
N ARG A 142 -0.75 -22.30 -17.35
CA ARG A 142 -1.86 -21.45 -17.81
C ARG A 142 -1.40 -20.27 -18.64
N GLY A 143 -0.14 -19.85 -18.47
CA GLY A 143 0.47 -18.70 -19.12
C GLY A 143 1.60 -19.05 -20.09
N ASP A 144 1.98 -18.06 -20.93
CA ASP A 144 3.19 -18.11 -21.74
C ASP A 144 3.87 -16.73 -21.68
N PRO A 145 5.04 -16.63 -21.04
CA PRO A 145 5.77 -17.68 -20.31
C PRO A 145 5.02 -18.18 -19.05
N PRO A 146 5.40 -19.35 -18.49
CA PRO A 146 4.85 -19.84 -17.24
C PRO A 146 5.21 -18.89 -16.09
N GLY A 147 4.27 -18.70 -15.17
CA GLY A 147 4.39 -17.78 -14.06
C GLY A 147 4.40 -18.46 -12.70
N MET A 148 4.26 -17.63 -11.68
CA MET A 148 4.00 -18.05 -10.31
C MET A 148 3.04 -17.08 -9.64
N PHE A 149 2.38 -17.55 -8.59
CA PHE A 149 1.60 -16.74 -7.68
C PHE A 149 2.18 -16.90 -6.28
N ILE A 150 2.20 -15.81 -5.54
CA ILE A 150 2.70 -15.77 -4.18
C ILE A 150 1.59 -15.29 -3.25
N ASN A 151 1.38 -16.03 -2.15
CA ASN A 151 0.58 -15.55 -1.03
C ASN A 151 1.48 -15.40 0.18
N THR A 152 1.32 -14.29 0.89
CA THR A 152 2.01 -14.02 2.14
C THR A 152 1.01 -13.67 3.23
N ALA A 153 1.33 -14.04 4.47
CA ALA A 153 0.67 -13.48 5.63
C ALA A 153 1.75 -12.97 6.58
N GLY A 154 1.54 -11.75 7.09
CA GLY A 154 2.48 -11.09 7.98
C GLY A 154 1.90 -10.88 9.37
N VAL A 155 2.74 -11.03 10.40
CA VAL A 155 2.41 -10.67 11.78
C VAL A 155 3.37 -9.61 12.29
N GLY A 156 2.83 -8.60 12.98
CA GLY A 156 3.60 -7.52 13.57
C GLY A 156 3.14 -7.15 14.96
N VAL A 157 3.93 -6.38 15.67
CA VAL A 157 3.59 -5.79 16.97
C VAL A 157 3.37 -4.29 16.77
N ARG A 158 2.20 -3.81 17.18
CA ARG A 158 1.84 -2.40 17.07
C ARG A 158 2.77 -1.53 17.93
N HIS A 159 3.29 -0.49 17.32
CA HIS A 159 4.16 0.47 18.02
C HIS A 159 3.37 1.24 19.08
N PRO A 160 3.94 1.47 20.30
CA PRO A 160 3.22 2.14 21.40
C PRO A 160 2.66 3.52 21.05
N ARG A 161 3.31 4.23 20.13
CA ARG A 161 2.88 5.56 19.66
C ARG A 161 1.95 5.51 18.45
N ALA A 162 1.63 4.35 17.92
CA ALA A 162 0.73 4.20 16.78
C ALA A 162 -0.73 4.42 17.19
N GLN A 163 -1.14 5.68 17.20
CA GLN A 163 -2.52 6.10 17.43
C GLN A 163 -3.15 6.49 16.09
N LEU A 164 -3.41 5.51 15.26
CA LEU A 164 -3.85 5.67 13.88
C LEU A 164 -5.31 5.26 13.72
N GLY A 165 -6.06 6.01 12.95
CA GLY A 165 -7.45 5.71 12.58
C GLY A 165 -8.05 6.82 11.73
N LEU A 166 -9.01 6.48 10.88
CA LEU A 166 -9.76 7.45 10.07
C LEU A 166 -10.61 8.39 10.96
N ASP A 167 -11.06 7.90 12.10
CA ASP A 167 -11.78 8.65 13.13
C ASP A 167 -10.93 9.77 13.79
N ARG A 168 -9.63 9.74 13.59
CA ARG A 168 -8.69 10.73 14.11
C ARG A 168 -8.37 11.87 13.13
N VAL A 169 -8.76 11.71 11.87
CA VAL A 169 -8.53 12.73 10.83
C VAL A 169 -9.41 13.93 11.05
N GLU A 170 -8.83 15.12 11.04
CA GLU A 170 -9.50 16.38 11.33
C GLU A 170 -9.35 17.38 10.17
N ALA A 171 -10.32 18.28 10.03
CA ALA A 171 -10.17 19.38 9.09
C ALA A 171 -9.00 20.28 9.49
N GLY A 172 -8.15 20.60 8.53
CA GLY A 172 -6.90 21.33 8.71
C GLY A 172 -5.67 20.43 8.66
N ASP A 173 -5.81 19.11 8.86
CA ASP A 173 -4.70 18.18 8.80
C ASP A 173 -3.99 18.22 7.43
N ALA A 174 -2.67 18.04 7.46
CA ALA A 174 -1.84 18.00 6.27
C ALA A 174 -1.73 16.57 5.72
N ILE A 175 -1.69 16.45 4.39
CA ILE A 175 -1.50 15.18 3.68
C ILE A 175 -0.10 15.17 3.09
N LEU A 176 0.69 14.14 3.44
CA LEU A 176 2.05 13.95 3.00
C LEU A 176 2.18 12.63 2.22
N ILE A 177 3.16 12.62 1.30
CA ILE A 177 3.58 11.44 0.56
C ILE A 177 5.10 11.35 0.56
N ASN A 178 5.65 10.13 0.56
CA ASN A 178 7.11 9.93 0.69
C ASN A 178 7.91 10.09 -0.61
N GLY A 179 7.27 10.12 -1.79
CA GLY A 179 8.04 10.22 -3.04
C GLY A 179 7.22 10.08 -4.32
N GLY A 180 7.90 9.76 -5.42
CA GLY A 180 7.36 9.73 -6.78
C GLY A 180 6.13 8.85 -6.96
N LEU A 181 5.18 9.29 -7.78
CA LEU A 181 3.92 8.60 -8.07
C LEU A 181 3.96 7.89 -9.42
N ALA A 182 3.15 6.83 -9.54
CA ALA A 182 2.89 6.07 -10.76
C ALA A 182 4.08 5.23 -11.29
N GLU A 183 5.18 5.16 -10.56
CA GLU A 183 6.40 4.51 -11.05
C GLU A 183 6.24 2.99 -11.17
N HIS A 184 5.66 2.30 -10.17
CA HIS A 184 5.47 0.85 -10.22
C HIS A 184 4.57 0.44 -11.39
N GLY A 185 3.36 0.99 -11.43
CA GLY A 185 2.39 0.59 -12.43
C GLY A 185 2.85 0.82 -13.86
N LEU A 186 3.49 1.96 -14.14
CA LEU A 186 4.01 2.28 -15.46
C LEU A 186 5.26 1.45 -15.81
N ALA A 187 6.14 1.16 -14.84
CA ALA A 187 7.28 0.26 -15.06
C ALA A 187 6.83 -1.17 -15.38
N GLY A 188 5.81 -1.69 -14.68
CA GLY A 188 5.21 -2.99 -14.97
C GLY A 188 4.60 -3.04 -16.37
N LEU A 189 3.85 -2.01 -16.76
CA LEU A 189 3.22 -1.93 -18.09
C LEU A 189 4.23 -1.88 -19.24
N SER A 190 5.38 -1.22 -19.07
CA SER A 190 6.40 -1.10 -20.12
C SER A 190 6.95 -2.45 -20.60
N ARG A 191 6.83 -3.49 -19.78
CA ARG A 191 7.32 -4.86 -20.08
C ARG A 191 6.24 -5.77 -20.67
N ARG A 192 5.00 -5.32 -20.74
CA ARG A 192 3.92 -6.13 -21.35
C ARG A 192 3.92 -6.03 -22.86
N THR A 193 3.71 -7.17 -23.52
CA THR A 193 3.50 -7.22 -24.96
C THR A 193 2.29 -6.37 -25.36
N GLY A 194 2.48 -5.49 -26.33
CA GLY A 194 1.45 -4.56 -26.81
C GLY A 194 1.55 -3.13 -26.30
N PHE A 195 2.30 -2.89 -25.22
CA PHE A 195 2.57 -1.54 -24.69
C PHE A 195 3.99 -1.03 -24.99
N GLY A 196 4.73 -1.68 -25.88
CA GLY A 196 6.17 -1.52 -26.18
C GLY A 196 6.69 -0.09 -26.26
N PHE A 197 6.76 0.61 -25.12
CA PHE A 197 7.47 1.86 -24.99
C PHE A 197 8.73 1.67 -24.14
N GLU A 198 9.83 2.23 -24.59
CA GLU A 198 11.06 2.29 -23.80
C GLU A 198 10.93 3.35 -22.73
N THR A 199 11.21 2.98 -21.49
CA THR A 199 11.18 3.90 -20.34
C THR A 199 12.33 3.66 -19.40
N THR A 200 12.77 4.73 -18.75
CA THR A 200 13.71 4.67 -17.62
C THR A 200 13.04 4.41 -16.29
N LEU A 201 11.69 4.34 -16.27
CA LEU A 201 10.94 4.10 -15.05
C LEU A 201 11.27 2.73 -14.45
N ARG A 202 11.39 2.71 -13.15
CA ARG A 202 11.58 1.52 -12.33
C ARG A 202 10.52 1.50 -11.24
N SER A 203 10.11 0.30 -10.85
CA SER A 203 9.22 0.13 -9.71
C SER A 203 9.81 0.76 -8.45
N ASP A 204 8.97 1.39 -7.68
CA ASP A 204 9.26 1.97 -6.37
C ASP A 204 9.16 0.96 -5.22
N VAL A 205 9.00 -0.33 -5.51
CA VAL A 205 8.81 -1.38 -4.52
C VAL A 205 9.93 -1.39 -3.46
N MET A 206 9.55 -1.18 -2.20
CA MET A 206 10.47 -1.17 -1.06
C MET A 206 9.74 -1.36 0.26
N PRO A 207 10.37 -1.96 1.30
CA PRO A 207 9.84 -1.99 2.66
C PRO A 207 9.80 -0.59 3.30
N LEU A 208 8.70 -0.24 3.97
CA LEU A 208 8.45 1.09 4.54
C LEU A 208 8.56 1.15 6.07
N TRP A 209 8.79 0.02 6.76
CA TRP A 209 8.76 0.00 8.22
C TRP A 209 9.72 1.00 8.88
N GLU A 210 10.96 1.08 8.44
CA GLU A 210 11.94 2.00 9.06
C GLU A 210 11.53 3.46 8.90
N MET A 211 10.93 3.83 7.79
CA MET A 211 10.40 5.17 7.58
C MET A 211 9.17 5.44 8.46
N THR A 212 8.21 4.51 8.54
CA THR A 212 7.03 4.67 9.40
C THR A 212 7.42 4.68 10.88
N ARG A 213 8.41 3.89 11.30
CA ARG A 213 8.96 3.93 12.65
C ARG A 213 9.50 5.32 12.99
N ARG A 214 10.37 5.91 12.13
CA ARG A 214 10.88 7.27 12.32
C ARG A 214 9.75 8.30 12.43
N LEU A 215 8.71 8.16 11.58
CA LEU A 215 7.54 9.03 11.62
C LEU A 215 6.77 8.92 12.94
N LEU A 216 6.55 7.72 13.46
CA LEU A 216 5.89 7.50 14.74
C LEU A 216 6.72 8.00 15.93
N GLU A 217 8.04 7.92 15.85
CA GLU A 217 8.97 8.32 16.91
C GLU A 217 9.27 9.81 16.93
N CYS A 218 9.04 10.56 15.85
CA CYS A 218 9.41 11.97 15.76
C CYS A 218 8.56 12.90 16.65
N GLY A 219 7.50 12.41 17.25
CA GLY A 219 6.61 13.19 18.12
C GLY A 219 5.56 14.02 17.37
N ALA A 220 5.36 13.77 16.07
CA ALA A 220 4.24 14.34 15.33
C ALA A 220 2.94 13.60 15.64
N SER A 221 1.82 14.32 15.63
CA SER A 221 0.47 13.75 15.69
C SER A 221 0.10 13.12 14.35
N VAL A 222 0.54 11.87 14.13
CA VAL A 222 0.15 11.09 12.96
C VAL A 222 -1.28 10.56 13.18
N ARG A 223 -2.20 10.92 12.30
CA ARG A 223 -3.62 10.58 12.38
C ARG A 223 -3.93 9.27 11.65
N PHE A 224 -3.37 9.14 10.44
CA PHE A 224 -3.65 8.03 9.55
C PHE A 224 -2.45 7.77 8.64
N MET A 225 -2.26 6.51 8.27
CA MET A 225 -1.29 6.07 7.26
C MET A 225 -1.93 5.01 6.38
N ARG A 226 -1.56 5.00 5.10
CA ARG A 226 -1.92 3.97 4.14
C ARG A 226 -0.91 3.92 3.00
N ASP A 227 -0.66 2.76 2.45
CA ASP A 227 0.10 2.63 1.22
C ASP A 227 -0.80 2.88 -0.01
N ALA A 228 -0.20 3.43 -1.08
CA ALA A 228 -0.93 3.82 -2.28
C ALA A 228 -0.79 2.75 -3.38
N THR A 229 -1.16 1.51 -3.06
CA THR A 229 -1.12 0.36 -3.96
C THR A 229 -2.22 0.45 -5.05
N ARG A 230 -3.02 -0.57 -5.24
CA ARG A 230 -4.10 -0.56 -6.24
C ARG A 230 -5.09 0.59 -6.03
N GLY A 231 -5.42 1.29 -7.12
CA GLY A 231 -6.21 2.52 -7.08
C GLY A 231 -5.38 3.78 -6.80
N GLY A 232 -4.08 3.61 -6.50
CA GLY A 232 -3.12 4.68 -6.35
C GLY A 232 -3.46 5.68 -5.25
N LEU A 233 -2.92 6.88 -5.36
CA LEU A 233 -3.23 7.98 -4.46
C LEU A 233 -4.72 8.33 -4.49
N ALA A 234 -5.37 8.28 -5.66
CA ALA A 234 -6.79 8.59 -5.81
C ALA A 234 -7.67 7.68 -4.95
N GLY A 235 -7.37 6.38 -4.89
CA GLY A 235 -8.07 5.42 -4.04
C GLY A 235 -7.94 5.76 -2.56
N VAL A 236 -6.72 6.02 -2.09
CA VAL A 236 -6.47 6.37 -0.68
C VAL A 236 -7.19 7.65 -0.26
N LEU A 237 -7.12 8.71 -1.09
CA LEU A 237 -7.79 9.97 -0.77
C LEU A 237 -9.31 9.83 -0.77
N ALA A 238 -9.87 9.04 -1.69
CA ALA A 238 -11.30 8.74 -1.71
C ALA A 238 -11.72 7.96 -0.45
N ASP A 239 -10.93 6.97 0.00
CA ASP A 239 -11.21 6.22 1.24
C ASP A 239 -11.27 7.14 2.46
N ILE A 240 -10.33 8.09 2.57
CA ILE A 240 -10.33 9.08 3.65
C ILE A 240 -11.60 9.96 3.56
N CYS A 241 -11.90 10.47 2.37
CA CYS A 241 -13.07 11.33 2.14
C CYS A 241 -14.38 10.61 2.51
N ASP A 242 -14.57 9.38 2.02
CA ASP A 242 -15.79 8.58 2.24
C ASP A 242 -15.99 8.21 3.71
N ALA A 243 -14.91 7.82 4.39
CA ALA A 243 -14.98 7.37 5.77
C ALA A 243 -15.13 8.52 6.78
N THR A 244 -14.59 9.71 6.47
CA THR A 244 -14.60 10.86 7.39
C THR A 244 -15.71 11.87 7.11
N GLY A 245 -16.26 11.88 5.91
CA GLY A 245 -17.15 12.94 5.43
C GLY A 245 -16.47 14.30 5.28
N LEU A 246 -15.13 14.34 5.27
CA LEU A 246 -14.33 15.54 5.05
C LEU A 246 -13.87 15.60 3.59
N SER A 247 -13.69 16.82 3.08
CA SER A 247 -13.09 17.04 1.76
C SER A 247 -11.58 17.05 1.84
N ILE A 248 -10.94 16.80 0.69
CA ILE A 248 -9.49 16.86 0.54
C ILE A 248 -9.16 17.79 -0.62
N GLU A 249 -8.22 18.70 -0.40
CA GLU A 249 -7.64 19.53 -1.44
C GLU A 249 -6.16 19.19 -1.63
N ILE A 250 -5.77 18.82 -2.85
CA ILE A 250 -4.37 18.57 -3.24
C ILE A 250 -3.94 19.57 -4.31
N ASP A 251 -2.64 19.94 -4.33
CA ASP A 251 -2.06 20.88 -5.29
C ASP A 251 -1.23 20.11 -6.34
N GLU A 252 -1.60 20.21 -7.61
CA GLU A 252 -0.90 19.54 -8.71
C GLU A 252 0.60 19.90 -8.78
N ARG A 253 0.97 21.13 -8.41
CA ARG A 253 2.38 21.59 -8.40
C ARG A 253 3.22 20.87 -7.36
N ARG A 254 2.60 20.27 -6.37
CA ARG A 254 3.26 19.56 -5.27
C ARG A 254 3.29 18.05 -5.46
N LEU A 255 2.61 17.55 -6.48
CA LEU A 255 2.60 16.11 -6.76
C LEU A 255 3.95 15.69 -7.36
N PRO A 256 4.68 14.76 -6.74
CA PRO A 256 5.99 14.33 -7.21
C PRO A 256 5.84 13.30 -8.35
N ILE A 257 5.37 13.75 -9.51
CA ILE A 257 5.23 12.94 -10.72
C ILE A 257 6.39 13.29 -11.63
N SER A 258 7.30 12.33 -11.89
CA SER A 258 8.44 12.54 -12.77
C SER A 258 7.99 12.83 -14.21
N PRO A 259 8.79 13.56 -15.02
CA PRO A 259 8.46 13.78 -16.43
C PRO A 259 8.27 12.47 -17.20
N ALA A 260 9.05 11.43 -16.89
CA ALA A 260 8.92 10.11 -17.51
C ALA A 260 7.58 9.45 -17.15
N ALA A 261 7.16 9.52 -15.86
CA ALA A 261 5.88 8.98 -15.43
C ALA A 261 4.70 9.76 -16.05
N ARG A 262 4.80 11.10 -16.12
CA ARG A 262 3.77 11.94 -16.75
C ARG A 262 3.63 11.62 -18.23
N GLY A 263 4.73 11.59 -18.98
CA GLY A 263 4.68 11.28 -20.41
C GLY A 263 4.17 9.86 -20.71
N ALA A 264 4.58 8.87 -19.91
CA ALA A 264 4.06 7.51 -20.05
C ALA A 264 2.56 7.43 -19.75
N ALA A 265 2.09 8.08 -18.70
CA ALA A 265 0.67 8.11 -18.36
C ALA A 265 -0.17 8.83 -19.42
N GLU A 266 0.30 9.97 -19.95
CA GLU A 266 -0.35 10.69 -21.06
C GLU A 266 -0.44 9.85 -22.31
N MET A 267 0.64 9.15 -22.70
CA MET A 267 0.67 8.26 -23.86
C MET A 267 -0.35 7.12 -23.75
N LEU A 268 -0.56 6.61 -22.53
CA LEU A 268 -1.47 5.50 -22.25
C LEU A 268 -2.90 5.95 -21.91
N GLY A 269 -3.15 7.26 -21.82
CA GLY A 269 -4.45 7.82 -21.42
C GLY A 269 -4.81 7.55 -19.95
N LEU A 270 -3.79 7.39 -19.07
CA LEU A 270 -3.97 7.06 -17.65
C LEU A 270 -3.86 8.30 -16.76
N ASP A 271 -4.65 8.35 -15.70
CA ASP A 271 -4.43 9.32 -14.62
C ASP A 271 -3.32 8.82 -13.67
N PRO A 272 -2.18 9.52 -13.54
CA PRO A 272 -1.10 9.11 -12.65
C PRO A 272 -1.52 8.93 -11.19
N LEU A 273 -2.60 9.61 -10.76
CA LEU A 273 -3.12 9.48 -9.39
C LEU A 273 -3.81 8.14 -9.15
N ALA A 274 -4.29 7.48 -10.19
CA ALA A 274 -4.93 6.17 -10.13
C ALA A 274 -3.97 5.00 -10.32
N VAL A 275 -2.73 5.28 -10.76
CA VAL A 275 -1.72 4.25 -11.00
C VAL A 275 -1.15 3.71 -9.69
N ALA A 276 -1.02 2.39 -9.60
CA ALA A 276 -0.49 1.68 -8.44
C ALA A 276 0.98 2.01 -8.14
N ASN A 277 1.30 2.04 -6.86
CA ASN A 277 2.64 2.18 -6.30
C ASN A 277 2.89 1.06 -5.29
N GLU A 278 4.13 0.70 -5.02
CA GLU A 278 4.46 -0.41 -4.11
C GLU A 278 5.47 -0.04 -3.00
N GLY A 279 5.85 1.23 -2.97
CA GLY A 279 6.70 1.82 -1.95
C GLY A 279 6.24 3.22 -1.55
N LYS A 280 4.93 3.51 -1.65
CA LYS A 280 4.37 4.83 -1.33
C LYS A 280 3.50 4.81 -0.09
N LEU A 281 3.86 5.69 0.84
CA LEU A 281 3.12 6.00 2.04
C LEU A 281 2.35 7.31 1.85
N VAL A 282 1.06 7.27 2.05
CA VAL A 282 0.23 8.46 2.30
C VAL A 282 0.01 8.57 3.80
N CYS A 283 0.34 9.71 4.39
CA CYS A 283 0.05 9.95 5.79
C CYS A 283 -0.68 11.28 6.02
N VAL A 284 -1.58 11.26 6.99
CA VAL A 284 -2.31 12.44 7.47
C VAL A 284 -1.77 12.81 8.85
N VAL A 285 -1.36 14.05 9.02
CA VAL A 285 -0.78 14.55 10.27
C VAL A 285 -1.38 15.89 10.65
N ALA A 286 -1.39 16.22 11.93
CA ALA A 286 -1.78 17.57 12.37
C ALA A 286 -0.96 18.63 11.63
N ALA A 287 -1.60 19.69 11.12
CA ALA A 287 -0.95 20.72 10.29
C ALA A 287 0.29 21.32 10.96
N THR A 288 0.23 21.55 12.25
CA THR A 288 1.34 22.11 13.06
C THR A 288 2.56 21.19 13.12
N ASP A 289 2.35 19.88 12.95
CA ASP A 289 3.37 18.87 13.01
C ASP A 289 3.91 18.46 11.62
N ALA A 290 3.32 18.97 10.54
CA ALA A 290 3.73 18.64 9.16
C ALA A 290 5.23 18.87 8.88
N PRO A 291 5.86 19.97 9.34
CA PRO A 291 7.31 20.17 9.14
C PRO A 291 8.15 19.08 9.83
N ARG A 292 7.76 18.66 11.04
CA ARG A 292 8.45 17.62 11.82
C ARG A 292 8.27 16.25 11.16
N ALA A 293 7.05 15.92 10.77
CA ALA A 293 6.74 14.69 10.05
C ALA A 293 7.51 14.60 8.72
N LEU A 294 7.55 15.70 7.96
CA LEU A 294 8.28 15.78 6.70
C LEU A 294 9.79 15.57 6.91
N ALA A 295 10.36 16.15 7.95
CA ALA A 295 11.77 15.95 8.30
C ALA A 295 12.05 14.48 8.66
N ALA A 296 11.16 13.82 9.42
CA ALA A 296 11.27 12.41 9.76
C ALA A 296 11.17 11.49 8.53
N LEU A 297 10.27 11.77 7.61
CA LEU A 297 10.18 11.04 6.34
C LEU A 297 11.47 11.18 5.53
N ARG A 298 12.02 12.39 5.41
CA ARG A 298 13.22 12.69 4.63
C ARG A 298 14.53 12.22 5.26
N ALA A 299 14.50 11.73 6.49
CA ALA A 299 15.69 11.26 7.19
C ALA A 299 16.28 9.94 6.62
N GLY A 300 15.57 9.28 5.73
CA GLY A 300 16.03 8.07 5.04
C GLY A 300 15.81 8.13 3.54
N PRO A 301 16.43 7.23 2.79
CA PRO A 301 16.34 7.21 1.32
C PRO A 301 14.91 6.97 0.82
N GLU A 302 14.08 6.24 1.58
CA GLU A 302 12.70 5.90 1.21
C GLU A 302 11.78 7.14 1.13
N GLY A 303 12.15 8.20 1.82
CA GLY A 303 11.39 9.45 1.91
C GLY A 303 12.16 10.69 1.47
N ALA A 304 13.29 10.55 0.79
CA ALA A 304 14.12 11.69 0.36
C ALA A 304 13.33 12.76 -0.42
N HIS A 305 12.32 12.34 -1.17
CA HIS A 305 11.44 13.21 -1.96
C HIS A 305 10.07 13.43 -1.31
N ALA A 306 9.96 13.19 -0.01
CA ALA A 306 8.69 13.40 0.70
C ALA A 306 8.22 14.86 0.60
N VAL A 307 6.92 15.04 0.48
CA VAL A 307 6.30 16.35 0.27
C VAL A 307 4.90 16.41 0.89
N VAL A 308 4.50 17.61 1.31
CA VAL A 308 3.11 17.91 1.66
C VAL A 308 2.36 18.20 0.35
N ILE A 309 1.40 17.35 0.01
CA ILE A 309 0.64 17.46 -1.25
C ILE A 309 -0.67 18.22 -1.12
N GLY A 310 -1.21 18.33 0.10
CA GLY A 310 -2.52 18.93 0.31
C GLY A 310 -2.95 18.95 1.77
N ARG A 311 -4.24 19.12 1.96
CA ARG A 311 -4.85 19.23 3.29
C ARG A 311 -6.27 18.67 3.31
N VAL A 312 -6.70 18.30 4.50
CA VAL A 312 -8.10 17.95 4.80
C VAL A 312 -8.87 19.23 5.10
N GLN A 313 -10.10 19.34 4.61
CA GLN A 313 -10.93 20.54 4.81
C GLN A 313 -12.41 20.18 5.00
N ARG A 314 -13.19 21.12 5.55
CA ARG A 314 -14.65 21.03 5.59
C ARG A 314 -15.22 21.67 4.33
N ALA A 315 -15.88 20.89 3.51
CA ALA A 315 -16.69 21.35 2.38
C ALA A 315 -17.84 20.39 2.14
N ALA A 316 -18.91 20.85 1.56
CA ALA A 316 -20.10 20.06 1.25
C ALA A 316 -20.47 20.25 -0.24
N PRO A 317 -20.68 19.16 -0.98
CA PRO A 317 -20.49 17.76 -0.58
C PRO A 317 -19.02 17.41 -0.34
N PRO A 318 -18.71 16.33 0.43
CA PRO A 318 -17.33 15.85 0.58
C PRO A 318 -16.76 15.43 -0.77
N LEU A 319 -15.61 15.98 -1.14
CA LEU A 319 -14.95 15.72 -2.43
C LEU A 319 -13.44 15.73 -2.26
N VAL A 320 -12.77 14.96 -3.11
CA VAL A 320 -11.33 15.11 -3.34
C VAL A 320 -11.12 16.01 -4.54
N GLU A 321 -10.48 17.16 -4.33
CA GLU A 321 -10.23 18.16 -5.36
C GLU A 321 -8.72 18.32 -5.62
N LEU A 322 -8.35 18.34 -6.88
CA LEU A 322 -7.02 18.74 -7.35
C LEU A 322 -7.08 20.18 -7.85
N VAL A 323 -6.30 21.06 -7.24
CA VAL A 323 -6.03 22.39 -7.77
C VAL A 323 -4.97 22.27 -8.86
N THR A 324 -5.34 22.57 -10.09
CA THR A 324 -4.46 22.43 -11.25
C THR A 324 -3.41 23.53 -11.34
N VAL A 325 -2.34 23.30 -12.09
CA VAL A 325 -1.29 24.29 -12.36
C VAL A 325 -1.87 25.59 -12.94
N GLY A 326 -2.92 25.50 -13.77
CA GLY A 326 -3.64 26.65 -14.34
C GLY A 326 -4.62 27.34 -13.38
N GLY A 327 -4.75 26.86 -12.15
CA GLY A 327 -5.66 27.44 -11.14
C GLY A 327 -7.10 26.92 -11.21
N GLY A 328 -7.40 26.01 -12.12
CA GLY A 328 -8.69 25.29 -12.17
C GLY A 328 -8.80 24.24 -11.07
N ARG A 329 -9.98 23.62 -10.94
CA ARG A 329 -10.23 22.53 -10.02
C ARG A 329 -10.74 21.29 -10.77
N ARG A 330 -10.22 20.12 -10.40
CA ARG A 330 -10.64 18.83 -10.94
C ARG A 330 -11.02 17.92 -9.77
N ILE A 331 -12.15 17.23 -9.88
CA ILE A 331 -12.52 16.19 -8.91
C ILE A 331 -11.64 14.96 -9.18
N VAL A 332 -11.04 14.43 -8.12
CA VAL A 332 -10.30 13.17 -8.14
C VAL A 332 -11.24 12.08 -7.65
N GLN A 333 -11.56 11.14 -8.53
CA GLN A 333 -12.48 10.05 -8.22
C GLN A 333 -11.70 8.76 -7.97
N ARG A 334 -12.26 7.88 -7.15
CA ARG A 334 -11.81 6.50 -7.05
C ARG A 334 -11.93 5.84 -8.43
N PRO A 335 -10.93 5.09 -8.89
CA PRO A 335 -11.07 4.30 -10.10
C PRO A 335 -12.28 3.35 -10.01
N TYR A 336 -13.11 3.31 -11.04
CA TYR A 336 -14.35 2.52 -11.00
C TYR A 336 -14.07 1.02 -11.15
N GLY A 337 -13.12 0.66 -11.99
CA GLY A 337 -12.77 -0.72 -12.33
C GLY A 337 -11.28 -0.90 -12.54
N GLU A 338 -10.92 -1.89 -13.35
CA GLU A 338 -9.54 -2.18 -13.71
C GLU A 338 -9.14 -1.29 -14.90
N ASP A 339 -8.58 -0.10 -14.61
CA ASP A 339 -8.03 0.78 -15.63
C ASP A 339 -6.63 0.32 -16.08
N LEU A 340 -5.98 -0.51 -15.25
CA LEU A 340 -4.67 -1.08 -15.50
C LEU A 340 -4.76 -2.61 -15.53
N PRO A 341 -4.06 -3.28 -16.47
CA PRO A 341 -3.89 -4.71 -16.40
C PRO A 341 -3.13 -5.08 -15.12
N ARG A 342 -3.34 -6.32 -14.60
CA ARG A 342 -2.76 -6.78 -13.34
C ARG A 342 -1.24 -6.57 -13.29
N ILE A 343 -0.80 -5.68 -12.42
CA ILE A 343 0.60 -5.29 -12.22
C ILE A 343 1.04 -5.47 -10.77
N CYS A 344 0.10 -5.82 -9.90
CA CYS A 344 0.29 -6.14 -8.48
C CYS A 344 -0.69 -7.21 -8.01
#